data_08c605570fa606ccf17c2874c61ba0f0
#
_entry.id   08c605570fa606ccf17c2874c61ba0f0
#
_cell.length_a   1.000
_cell.length_b   1.000
_cell.length_c   1.000
_cell.angle_alpha   90.00
_cell.angle_beta   90.00
_cell.angle_gamma   90.00
#
_symmetry.space_group_name_H-M   'P 1'
#
loop_
_entity.id
_entity.type
_entity.pdbx_description
1 polymer ?
#
loop_
_entity_poly.entity_id
_entity_poly.type
_entity_poly.pdbx_seq_one_letter_code
_entity_poly.pdbx_strand_id
1 'polypeptide(L)'
;MSTDRVIAVRTQYQARPGRRAIVVLDLADLQGPTTGAVELPLRLYWSTPDHKFDLASSDMLRWLYQTVLREASRPEDLTTYLNAEVLVSLWPQLHLPTGVRRAWEDHHPVLRAQVA
;
A
#
# COMPACT_ATOMS: atom_id res chain seq x y z
N MET A 1 29.37 0.68 11.13
CA MET A 1 28.82 1.45 10.02
C MET A 1 27.45 0.90 9.68
N SER A 2 26.44 1.67 9.93
CA SER A 2 25.11 1.22 9.57
C SER A 2 24.87 1.61 8.12
N THR A 3 24.57 0.63 7.30
CA THR A 3 24.09 0.88 5.96
C THR A 3 22.59 0.88 6.01
N ASP A 4 22.01 2.06 5.94
CA ASP A 4 20.57 2.16 5.86
C ASP A 4 20.15 1.69 4.48
N ARG A 5 19.43 0.56 4.47
CA ARG A 5 18.89 0.04 3.24
C ARG A 5 17.71 0.90 2.81
N VAL A 6 17.72 1.33 1.57
CA VAL A 6 16.58 2.06 1.00
C VAL A 6 15.49 1.03 0.71
N ILE A 7 14.35 1.18 1.38
CA ILE A 7 13.24 0.25 1.28
C ILE A 7 12.19 0.75 0.28
N ALA A 8 12.01 2.06 0.19
CA ALA A 8 10.99 2.65 -0.68
C ALA A 8 11.50 3.97 -1.24
N VAL A 9 10.92 4.38 -2.36
CA VAL A 9 11.26 5.63 -3.03
C VAL A 9 10.00 6.42 -3.36
N ARG A 10 10.12 7.74 -3.36
CA ARG A 10 9.08 8.61 -3.91
C ARG A 10 9.25 8.63 -5.42
N THR A 11 8.14 8.42 -6.11
CA THR A 11 8.14 8.42 -7.57
C THR A 11 7.79 9.80 -8.09
N GLN A 12 7.88 9.98 -9.41
CA GLN A 12 7.42 11.21 -10.05
C GLN A 12 5.90 11.23 -10.22
N TYR A 13 5.23 10.09 -10.07
CA TYR A 13 3.79 10.02 -10.16
C TYR A 13 3.15 10.55 -8.88
N GLN A 14 1.99 11.17 -9.00
CA GLN A 14 1.33 11.77 -7.84
C GLN A 14 0.18 10.90 -7.36
N ALA A 15 0.15 10.65 -6.04
CA ALA A 15 -0.98 10.02 -5.39
C ALA A 15 -2.18 10.98 -5.34
N ARG A 16 -1.88 12.26 -5.17
CA ARG A 16 -2.84 13.37 -5.24
C ARG A 16 -2.04 14.65 -5.50
N PRO A 17 -2.68 15.75 -5.88
CA PRO A 17 -1.95 16.99 -6.14
C PRO A 17 -1.04 17.36 -4.98
N GLY A 18 0.24 17.57 -5.27
CA GLY A 18 1.24 17.92 -4.27
C GLY A 18 1.84 16.77 -3.48
N ARG A 19 1.36 15.54 -3.67
CA ARG A 19 1.90 14.38 -2.95
C ARG A 19 2.30 13.30 -3.93
N ARG A 20 3.60 13.02 -4.01
CA ARG A 20 4.10 11.97 -4.87
C ARG A 20 3.88 10.59 -4.24
N ALA A 21 3.56 9.61 -5.10
CA ALA A 21 3.37 8.23 -4.66
C ALA A 21 4.70 7.62 -4.22
N ILE A 22 4.67 6.89 -3.10
CA ILE A 22 5.82 6.16 -2.59
C ILE A 22 5.63 4.68 -2.92
N VAL A 23 6.69 4.02 -3.37
CA VAL A 23 6.66 2.63 -3.79
C VAL A 23 7.78 1.87 -3.09
N VAL A 24 7.47 0.70 -2.54
CA VAL A 24 8.50 -0.18 -1.99
C VAL A 24 9.35 -0.75 -3.12
N LEU A 25 10.66 -0.87 -2.89
CA LEU A 25 11.56 -1.37 -3.93
C LEU A 25 11.48 -2.88 -4.09
N ASP A 26 11.22 -3.60 -3.02
CA ASP A 26 11.13 -5.07 -3.03
C ASP A 26 9.80 -5.48 -2.39
N LEU A 27 8.95 -6.16 -3.16
CA LEU A 27 7.66 -6.60 -2.63
C LEU A 27 7.81 -7.53 -1.43
N ALA A 28 8.93 -8.26 -1.32
CA ALA A 28 9.16 -9.16 -0.18
C ALA A 28 9.27 -8.41 1.15
N ASP A 29 9.52 -7.11 1.13
CA ASP A 29 9.54 -6.30 2.34
C ASP A 29 8.14 -6.02 2.88
N LEU A 30 7.10 -6.28 2.11
CA LEU A 30 5.73 -6.13 2.56
C LEU A 30 5.35 -7.35 3.40
N GLN A 31 5.47 -7.21 4.72
CA GLN A 31 5.27 -8.32 5.66
C GLN A 31 4.15 -8.04 6.66
N GLY A 32 3.15 -7.29 6.23
CA GLY A 32 2.01 -6.99 7.06
C GLY A 32 1.17 -8.23 7.37
N PRO A 33 0.23 -8.10 8.31
CA PRO A 33 -0.61 -9.23 8.72
C PRO A 33 -1.55 -9.67 7.61
N THR A 34 -1.87 -10.96 7.62
CA THR A 34 -2.83 -11.54 6.68
C THR A 34 -4.12 -11.98 7.37
N THR A 35 -4.17 -11.95 8.70
CA THR A 35 -5.35 -12.35 9.48
C THR A 35 -5.55 -11.37 10.63
N GLY A 36 -6.73 -11.41 11.21
CA GLY A 36 -7.07 -10.58 12.34
C GLY A 36 -7.57 -9.21 11.97
N ALA A 37 -7.37 -8.25 12.84
CA ALA A 37 -7.78 -6.87 12.63
C ALA A 37 -6.58 -5.95 12.65
N VAL A 38 -6.61 -4.91 11.80
CA VAL A 38 -5.54 -3.92 11.71
C VAL A 38 -6.11 -2.56 12.09
N GLU A 39 -5.39 -1.83 12.92
CA GLU A 39 -5.74 -0.46 13.28
C GLU A 39 -4.76 0.49 12.64
N LEU A 40 -5.27 1.46 11.86
CA LEU A 40 -4.44 2.46 11.21
C LEU A 40 -4.29 3.69 12.10
N PRO A 41 -3.11 4.33 12.08
CA PRO A 41 -2.94 5.60 12.77
C PRO A 41 -3.77 6.70 12.13
N LEU A 42 -4.12 7.71 12.91
CA LEU A 42 -4.94 8.83 12.45
C LEU A 42 -4.38 9.53 11.22
N ARG A 43 -3.07 9.62 11.10
CA ARG A 43 -2.46 10.29 9.94
C ARG A 43 -2.70 9.57 8.64
N LEU A 44 -3.02 8.26 8.68
CA LEU A 44 -3.34 7.50 7.48
C LEU A 44 -4.84 7.41 7.24
N TYR A 45 -5.62 7.36 8.30
CA TYR A 45 -7.07 7.23 8.17
C TYR A 45 -7.76 7.86 9.38
N TRP A 46 -8.40 8.99 9.16
CA TRP A 46 -9.00 9.79 10.23
C TRP A 46 -10.52 9.87 10.13
N SER A 47 -11.13 9.26 9.14
CA SER A 47 -12.55 9.49 8.85
C SER A 47 -13.51 8.72 9.75
N THR A 48 -13.05 7.75 10.52
CA THR A 48 -13.91 7.05 11.48
C THR A 48 -13.21 6.92 12.84
N PRO A 49 -13.97 6.86 13.94
CA PRO A 49 -13.37 6.69 15.27
C PRO A 49 -12.64 5.38 15.47
N ASP A 50 -13.08 4.33 14.79
CA ASP A 50 -12.55 2.98 15.04
C ASP A 50 -11.21 2.71 14.37
N HIS A 51 -11.02 3.17 13.16
CA HIS A 51 -9.78 2.94 12.39
C HIS A 51 -9.37 1.47 12.30
N LYS A 52 -10.28 0.54 12.55
CA LYS A 52 -9.99 -0.89 12.55
C LYS A 52 -10.54 -1.54 11.30
N PHE A 53 -9.72 -2.42 10.73
CA PHE A 53 -10.05 -3.12 9.51
C PHE A 53 -9.96 -4.62 9.77
N ASP A 54 -11.08 -5.32 9.60
CA ASP A 54 -11.12 -6.77 9.74
C ASP A 54 -10.64 -7.42 8.45
N LEU A 55 -9.51 -8.10 8.52
CA LEU A 55 -8.90 -8.70 7.34
C LEU A 55 -9.71 -9.89 6.80
N ALA A 56 -10.65 -10.42 7.57
CA ALA A 56 -11.56 -11.46 7.08
C ALA A 56 -12.64 -10.89 6.18
N SER A 57 -12.90 -9.58 6.26
CA SER A 57 -13.85 -8.91 5.38
C SER A 57 -13.16 -8.48 4.09
N SER A 58 -13.60 -8.98 2.95
CA SER A 58 -12.98 -8.61 1.68
C SER A 58 -13.11 -7.12 1.37
N ASP A 59 -14.22 -6.51 1.77
CA ASP A 59 -14.43 -5.07 1.57
C ASP A 59 -13.47 -4.25 2.43
N MET A 60 -13.32 -4.61 3.71
CA MET A 60 -12.42 -3.91 4.60
C MET A 60 -10.96 -4.13 4.22
N LEU A 61 -10.63 -5.32 3.74
CA LEU A 61 -9.27 -5.61 3.27
C LEU A 61 -8.90 -4.73 2.07
N ARG A 62 -9.80 -4.63 1.08
CA ARG A 62 -9.56 -3.74 -0.06
C ARG A 62 -9.45 -2.29 0.38
N TRP A 63 -10.33 -1.86 1.28
CA TRP A 63 -10.33 -0.49 1.78
C TRP A 63 -9.02 -0.18 2.50
N LEU A 64 -8.53 -1.10 3.35
CA LEU A 64 -7.25 -0.94 4.02
C LEU A 64 -6.12 -0.74 3.01
N TYR A 65 -6.03 -1.60 2.00
CA TYR A 65 -4.96 -1.54 1.01
C TYR A 65 -5.04 -0.26 0.19
N GLN A 66 -6.23 0.12 -0.24
CA GLN A 66 -6.42 1.38 -0.98
C GLN A 66 -6.00 2.60 -0.15
N THR A 67 -6.37 2.61 1.12
CA THR A 67 -6.05 3.71 2.03
C THR A 67 -4.54 3.81 2.23
N VAL A 68 -3.89 2.70 2.56
CA VAL A 68 -2.46 2.70 2.82
C VAL A 68 -1.68 3.11 1.56
N LEU A 69 -2.02 2.55 0.42
CA LEU A 69 -1.33 2.87 -0.83
C LEU A 69 -1.47 4.34 -1.20
N ARG A 70 -2.62 4.93 -0.94
CA ARG A 70 -2.89 6.34 -1.26
C ARG A 70 -2.26 7.30 -0.27
N GLU A 71 -2.29 6.96 1.02
CA GLU A 71 -1.91 7.88 2.08
C GLU A 71 -0.48 7.67 2.62
N ALA A 72 0.19 6.60 2.26
CA ALA A 72 1.52 6.30 2.76
C ALA A 72 2.51 7.43 2.47
N SER A 73 3.28 7.81 3.46
CA SER A 73 4.32 8.84 3.34
C SER A 73 5.68 8.34 3.81
N ARG A 74 5.73 7.17 4.44
CA ARG A 74 6.97 6.58 4.95
C ARG A 74 7.07 5.12 4.51
N PRO A 75 8.29 4.58 4.37
CA PRO A 75 8.43 3.15 4.03
C PRO A 75 7.69 2.23 5.00
N GLU A 76 7.70 2.57 6.30
CA GLU A 76 7.04 1.76 7.31
C GLU A 76 5.54 1.65 7.09
N ASP A 77 4.92 2.67 6.50
CA ASP A 77 3.49 2.63 6.20
C ASP A 77 3.17 1.48 5.25
N LEU A 78 4.08 1.18 4.35
CA LEU A 78 3.90 0.09 3.38
C LEU A 78 4.24 -1.26 4.00
N THR A 79 5.39 -1.36 4.65
CA THR A 79 5.90 -2.65 5.12
C THR A 79 5.12 -3.17 6.33
N THR A 80 4.55 -2.29 7.13
CA THR A 80 3.81 -2.68 8.33
C THR A 80 2.42 -3.21 8.02
N TYR A 81 1.75 -2.62 7.03
CA TYR A 81 0.32 -2.91 6.81
C TYR A 81 0.04 -3.76 5.58
N LEU A 82 0.94 -3.78 4.61
CA LEU A 82 0.71 -4.51 3.37
C LEU A 82 1.47 -5.83 3.38
N ASN A 83 0.86 -6.85 2.79
CA ASN A 83 1.48 -8.16 2.55
C ASN A 83 1.61 -8.35 1.05
N ALA A 84 2.77 -8.84 0.60
CA ALA A 84 3.07 -8.94 -0.82
C ALA A 84 2.09 -9.84 -1.57
N GLU A 85 1.82 -11.03 -1.05
CA GLU A 85 0.93 -11.97 -1.73
C GLU A 85 -0.49 -11.44 -1.81
N VAL A 86 -0.96 -10.83 -0.72
CA VAL A 86 -2.29 -10.24 -0.69
C VAL A 86 -2.38 -9.08 -1.67
N LEU A 87 -1.35 -8.23 -1.71
CA LEU A 87 -1.32 -7.10 -2.63
C LEU A 87 -1.44 -7.55 -4.08
N VAL A 88 -0.64 -8.53 -4.48
CA VAL A 88 -0.67 -9.04 -5.86
C VAL A 88 -2.05 -9.62 -6.17
N SER A 89 -2.61 -10.38 -5.26
CA SER A 89 -3.92 -11.00 -5.44
C SER A 89 -5.04 -9.96 -5.57
N LEU A 90 -4.99 -8.89 -4.76
CA LEU A 90 -6.03 -7.86 -4.75
C LEU A 90 -5.88 -6.82 -5.86
N TRP A 91 -4.71 -6.72 -6.47
CA TRP A 91 -4.36 -5.58 -7.32
C TRP A 91 -5.43 -5.22 -8.36
N PRO A 92 -6.00 -6.18 -9.12
CA PRO A 92 -7.02 -5.84 -10.12
C PRO A 92 -8.28 -5.24 -9.52
N GLN A 93 -8.55 -5.49 -8.25
CA GLN A 93 -9.78 -5.07 -7.58
C GLN A 93 -9.64 -3.76 -6.83
N LEU A 94 -8.43 -3.21 -6.74
CA LEU A 94 -8.18 -1.99 -5.99
C LEU A 94 -8.52 -0.76 -6.80
N HIS A 95 -9.23 0.18 -6.18
CA HIS A 95 -9.51 1.49 -6.76
C HIS A 95 -8.44 2.46 -6.29
N LEU A 96 -7.52 2.81 -7.16
CA LEU A 96 -6.37 3.64 -6.83
C LEU A 96 -6.31 4.85 -7.75
N PRO A 97 -5.79 5.98 -7.25
CA PRO A 97 -5.44 7.09 -8.14
C PRO A 97 -4.51 6.61 -9.24
N THR A 98 -4.67 7.17 -10.44
CA THR A 98 -3.88 6.76 -11.61
C THR A 98 -2.38 6.82 -11.33
N GLY A 99 -1.91 7.87 -10.63
CA GLY A 99 -0.51 8.01 -10.31
C GLY A 99 0.02 6.90 -9.40
N VAL A 100 -0.77 6.50 -8.40
CA VAL A 100 -0.39 5.40 -7.51
C VAL A 100 -0.29 4.11 -8.30
N ARG A 101 -1.30 3.81 -9.11
CA ARG A 101 -1.31 2.58 -9.90
C ARG A 101 -0.12 2.51 -10.85
N ARG A 102 0.16 3.59 -11.56
CA ARG A 102 1.29 3.64 -12.49
C ARG A 102 2.62 3.50 -11.77
N ALA A 103 2.79 4.17 -10.64
CA ALA A 103 4.03 4.10 -9.88
C ALA A 103 4.33 2.66 -9.46
N TRP A 104 3.35 1.96 -8.93
CA TRP A 104 3.53 0.58 -8.49
C TRP A 104 3.72 -0.39 -9.64
N GLU A 105 2.96 -0.24 -10.72
CA GLU A 105 3.07 -1.15 -11.88
C GLU A 105 4.40 -0.96 -12.61
N ASP A 106 4.92 0.26 -12.67
CA ASP A 106 6.22 0.51 -13.29
C ASP A 106 7.36 -0.14 -12.51
N HIS A 107 7.29 -0.11 -11.17
CA HIS A 107 8.31 -0.71 -10.33
C HIS A 107 8.14 -2.22 -10.19
N HIS A 108 6.90 -2.72 -10.31
CA HIS A 108 6.58 -4.12 -10.09
C HIS A 108 5.67 -4.62 -11.20
N PRO A 109 6.28 -5.01 -12.34
CA PRO A 109 5.49 -5.46 -13.50
C PRO A 109 4.57 -6.65 -13.20
N VAL A 110 4.86 -7.43 -12.17
CA VAL A 110 3.98 -8.54 -11.76
C VAL A 110 2.58 -8.05 -11.43
N LEU A 111 2.45 -6.82 -10.93
CA LEU A 111 1.13 -6.25 -10.64
C LEU A 111 0.35 -6.02 -11.92
N ARG A 112 1.02 -5.58 -12.97
CA ARG A 112 0.39 -5.35 -14.28
C ARG A 112 -0.11 -6.67 -14.88
N ALA A 113 0.60 -7.75 -14.65
CA ALA A 113 0.23 -9.06 -15.18
C ALA A 113 -1.06 -9.60 -14.57
N GLN A 114 -1.49 -9.08 -13.42
CA GLN A 114 -2.75 -9.49 -12.79
C GLN A 114 -3.97 -8.82 -13.43
N VAL A 115 -3.76 -7.79 -14.23
CA VAL A 115 -4.82 -7.06 -14.92
C VAL A 115 -4.91 -7.60 -16.34
N ALA A 116 -5.63 -8.67 -16.49
CA ALA A 116 -5.82 -9.31 -17.81
C ALA A 116 -7.08 -8.81 -18.46
#